data_d09350d849857e7d12f8f0bccf6cce9e
#
_entry.id   d09350d849857e7d12f8f0bccf6cce9e
#
_cell.length_a   1.000
_cell.length_b   1.000
_cell.length_c   1.000
_cell.angle_alpha   90.00
_cell.angle_beta   90.00
_cell.angle_gamma   90.00
#
_symmetry.space_group_name_H-M   'P 1'
#
loop_
_entity.id
_entity.type
_entity.pdbx_description
1 polymer ?
#
loop_
_entity_poly.entity_id
_entity_poly.type
_entity_poly.pdbx_seq_one_letter_code
_entity_poly.pdbx_strand_id
1 'polypeptide(L)'
;MGFALGGWTLSDEFSLAVDSDADREAFTDNIVDVFQRYDFFNTVDFDWEYPGGGGESGNASNPEDGVNFALTLELLRGKLDQLGQLTGEDYEVSIATAGGYDKLSNLNLPGIDPYVDFYNVMAYDFHGGWESQTGHQSAT
;
A
#
# COMPACT_ATOMS: atom_id res chain seq x y z
N MET A 1 14.34 2.10 10.19
CA MET A 1 14.37 0.98 9.19
C MET A 1 12.94 0.55 8.91
N GLY A 2 12.60 0.25 7.64
CA GLY A 2 11.24 -0.15 7.26
C GLY A 2 11.15 -1.57 6.72
N PHE A 3 9.91 -2.06 6.62
CA PHE A 3 9.56 -3.26 5.88
C PHE A 3 8.48 -2.91 4.83
N ALA A 4 8.47 -3.64 3.72
CA ALA A 4 7.48 -3.49 2.68
C ALA A 4 6.50 -4.67 2.69
N LEU A 5 5.26 -4.40 2.31
CA LEU A 5 4.19 -5.38 2.16
C LEU A 5 3.76 -5.38 0.69
N GLY A 6 3.74 -6.54 0.06
CA GLY A 6 3.25 -6.70 -1.31
C GLY A 6 4.34 -6.82 -2.35
N GLY A 7 4.27 -5.99 -3.38
CA GLY A 7 4.99 -6.13 -4.64
C GLY A 7 4.20 -6.95 -5.65
N TRP A 8 4.72 -7.09 -6.88
CA TRP A 8 4.04 -7.74 -8.00
C TRP A 8 3.47 -9.13 -7.65
N THR A 9 4.27 -9.96 -6.96
CA THR A 9 3.93 -11.36 -6.69
C THR A 9 3.26 -11.62 -5.34
N LEU A 10 3.14 -10.62 -4.47
CA LEU A 10 2.59 -10.75 -3.12
C LEU A 10 1.43 -9.79 -2.86
N SER A 11 0.75 -9.35 -3.93
CA SER A 11 -0.42 -8.47 -3.84
C SER A 11 -1.76 -9.22 -4.01
N ASP A 12 -1.73 -10.54 -4.06
CA ASP A 12 -2.86 -11.41 -4.37
C ASP A 12 -4.03 -11.30 -3.37
N GLU A 13 -3.74 -11.13 -2.09
CA GLU A 13 -4.74 -11.14 -1.02
C GLU A 13 -5.08 -9.74 -0.44
N PHE A 14 -4.48 -8.65 -0.92
CA PHE A 14 -4.71 -7.32 -0.34
C PHE A 14 -6.18 -6.90 -0.35
N SER A 15 -6.87 -7.10 -1.49
CA SER A 15 -8.29 -6.74 -1.62
C SER A 15 -9.15 -7.44 -0.57
N LEU A 16 -8.86 -8.72 -0.27
CA LEU A 16 -9.57 -9.47 0.76
C LEU A 16 -9.18 -9.04 2.18
N ALA A 17 -7.91 -8.69 2.39
CA ALA A 17 -7.41 -8.26 3.69
C ALA A 17 -7.98 -6.89 4.14
N VAL A 18 -8.58 -6.12 3.23
CA VAL A 18 -9.14 -4.79 3.53
C VAL A 18 -10.64 -4.66 3.24
N ASP A 19 -11.32 -5.75 2.84
CA ASP A 19 -12.70 -5.70 2.33
C ASP A 19 -13.73 -5.29 3.40
N SER A 20 -13.59 -5.76 4.63
CA SER A 20 -14.49 -5.42 5.73
C SER A 20 -13.79 -4.70 6.88
N ASP A 21 -14.58 -4.06 7.77
CA ASP A 21 -14.04 -3.45 9.00
C ASP A 21 -13.26 -4.48 9.84
N ALA A 22 -13.75 -5.71 9.93
CA ALA A 22 -13.09 -6.78 10.70
C ALA A 22 -11.74 -7.20 10.06
N ASP A 23 -11.68 -7.26 8.72
CA ASP A 23 -10.45 -7.60 8.01
C ASP A 23 -9.42 -6.46 8.16
N ARG A 24 -9.85 -5.20 8.02
CA ARG A 24 -9.00 -4.02 8.25
C ARG A 24 -8.44 -3.97 9.67
N GLU A 25 -9.27 -4.27 10.68
CA GLU A 25 -8.83 -4.36 12.07
C GLU A 25 -7.76 -5.44 12.24
N ALA A 26 -8.02 -6.67 11.76
CA ALA A 26 -7.08 -7.76 11.87
C ALA A 26 -5.77 -7.49 11.12
N PHE A 27 -5.85 -6.92 9.91
CA PHE A 27 -4.68 -6.60 9.10
C PHE A 27 -3.81 -5.54 9.76
N THR A 28 -4.40 -4.45 10.24
CA THR A 28 -3.65 -3.38 10.91
C THR A 28 -3.10 -3.80 12.27
N ASP A 29 -3.81 -4.66 13.03
CA ASP A 29 -3.29 -5.25 14.27
C ASP A 29 -2.03 -6.08 14.01
N ASN A 30 -2.01 -6.87 12.94
CA ASN A 30 -0.84 -7.64 12.55
C ASN A 30 0.37 -6.74 12.21
N ILE A 31 0.14 -5.60 11.54
CA ILE A 31 1.21 -4.62 11.26
C ILE A 31 1.76 -4.03 12.57
N VAL A 32 0.89 -3.63 13.47
CA VAL A 32 1.28 -3.11 14.80
C VAL A 32 2.06 -4.17 15.58
N ASP A 33 1.66 -5.46 15.53
CA ASP A 33 2.38 -6.56 16.16
C ASP A 33 3.80 -6.74 15.62
N VAL A 34 4.01 -6.50 14.31
CA VAL A 34 5.36 -6.49 13.71
C VAL A 34 6.23 -5.40 14.34
N PHE A 35 5.73 -4.17 14.48
CA PHE A 35 6.47 -3.08 15.11
C PHE A 35 6.78 -3.36 16.59
N GLN A 36 5.83 -3.93 17.33
CA GLN A 36 6.03 -4.29 18.73
C GLN A 36 7.02 -5.44 18.93
N ARG A 37 7.05 -6.38 17.96
CA ARG A 37 7.93 -7.57 18.02
C ARG A 37 9.35 -7.27 17.55
N TYR A 38 9.49 -6.33 16.62
CA TYR A 38 10.75 -5.96 15.99
C TYR A 38 10.99 -4.46 16.12
N ASP A 39 11.48 -4.05 17.29
CA ASP A 39 11.66 -2.68 17.74
C ASP A 39 12.62 -1.83 16.89
N PHE A 40 13.36 -2.45 15.99
CA PHE A 40 14.20 -1.75 15.01
C PHE A 40 13.45 -1.27 13.75
N PHE A 41 12.20 -1.68 13.55
CA PHE A 41 11.36 -1.14 12.49
C PHE A 41 10.59 0.08 12.99
N ASN A 42 10.52 1.10 12.14
CA ASN A 42 9.73 2.32 12.37
C ASN A 42 8.98 2.80 11.12
N THR A 43 9.06 2.05 10.00
CA THR A 43 8.40 2.41 8.74
C THR A 43 7.76 1.18 8.13
N VAL A 44 6.53 1.31 7.61
CA VAL A 44 5.87 0.34 6.76
C VAL A 44 5.60 0.96 5.39
N ASP A 45 5.96 0.23 4.32
CA ASP A 45 5.69 0.60 2.94
C ASP A 45 4.66 -0.36 2.33
N PHE A 46 3.58 0.18 1.78
CA PHE A 46 2.57 -0.62 1.08
C PHE A 46 2.84 -0.61 -0.42
N ASP A 47 3.20 -1.75 -0.94
CA ASP A 47 3.42 -1.97 -2.36
C ASP A 47 2.30 -2.86 -2.94
N TRP A 48 1.08 -2.34 -2.91
CA TRP A 48 -0.09 -3.05 -3.42
C TRP A 48 -0.23 -2.84 -4.94
N GLU A 49 -0.06 -3.90 -5.70
CA GLU A 49 -0.11 -3.89 -7.16
C GLU A 49 -1.28 -4.73 -7.71
N TYR A 50 -2.49 -4.14 -7.90
CA TYR A 50 -2.92 -2.75 -7.64
C TYR A 50 -4.34 -2.74 -7.07
N PRO A 51 -4.71 -1.73 -6.27
CA PRO A 51 -6.09 -1.49 -5.90
C PRO A 51 -6.98 -1.37 -7.15
N GLY A 52 -8.13 -2.06 -7.16
CA GLY A 52 -9.02 -2.11 -8.30
C GLY A 52 -8.56 -3.01 -9.45
N GLY A 53 -7.39 -3.64 -9.32
CA GLY A 53 -6.89 -4.67 -10.24
C GLY A 53 -5.86 -4.20 -11.27
N GLY A 54 -5.48 -5.12 -12.14
CA GLY A 54 -4.48 -4.90 -13.21
C GLY A 54 -3.04 -5.16 -12.79
N GLY A 55 -2.82 -5.82 -11.65
CA GLY A 55 -1.55 -6.43 -11.26
C GLY A 55 -1.39 -7.84 -11.83
N GLU A 56 -0.69 -8.73 -11.11
CA GLU A 56 -0.49 -10.10 -11.52
C GLU A 56 -1.81 -10.84 -11.72
N SER A 57 -1.82 -11.78 -12.67
CA SER A 57 -3.03 -12.56 -12.98
C SER A 57 -3.41 -13.44 -11.79
N GLY A 58 -4.65 -13.30 -11.33
CA GLY A 58 -5.18 -14.05 -10.19
C GLY A 58 -5.28 -13.24 -8.90
N ASN A 59 -4.71 -12.04 -8.84
CA ASN A 59 -4.89 -11.15 -7.71
C ASN A 59 -6.37 -10.82 -7.50
N ALA A 60 -6.83 -10.92 -6.24
CA ALA A 60 -8.15 -10.43 -5.86
C ALA A 60 -8.26 -8.93 -6.11
N SER A 61 -9.41 -8.46 -6.56
CA SER A 61 -9.67 -7.05 -6.76
C SER A 61 -11.15 -6.70 -6.57
N ASN A 62 -11.40 -5.49 -6.06
CA ASN A 62 -12.73 -4.96 -5.81
C ASN A 62 -12.77 -3.49 -6.28
N PRO A 63 -13.83 -3.00 -6.92
CA PRO A 63 -13.96 -1.59 -7.27
C PRO A 63 -13.84 -0.62 -6.08
N GLU A 64 -14.10 -1.09 -4.87
CA GLU A 64 -13.98 -0.30 -3.64
C GLU A 64 -12.57 -0.34 -3.00
N ASP A 65 -11.60 -1.01 -3.61
CA ASP A 65 -10.25 -1.20 -3.05
C ASP A 65 -9.59 0.13 -2.66
N GLY A 66 -9.72 1.16 -3.50
CA GLY A 66 -9.13 2.47 -3.19
C GLY A 66 -9.77 3.15 -1.98
N VAL A 67 -11.06 2.94 -1.74
CA VAL A 67 -11.77 3.43 -0.55
C VAL A 67 -11.38 2.59 0.66
N ASN A 68 -11.39 1.27 0.53
CA ASN A 68 -11.03 0.33 1.59
C ASN A 68 -9.57 0.54 2.03
N PHE A 69 -8.67 0.81 1.09
CA PHE A 69 -7.27 1.11 1.39
C PHE A 69 -7.12 2.41 2.18
N ALA A 70 -7.85 3.47 1.81
CA ALA A 70 -7.85 4.72 2.56
C ALA A 70 -8.33 4.52 4.01
N LEU A 71 -9.41 3.77 4.23
CA LEU A 71 -9.92 3.41 5.56
C LEU A 71 -8.90 2.57 6.36
N THR A 72 -8.18 1.68 5.69
CA THR A 72 -7.11 0.89 6.31
C THR A 72 -5.97 1.77 6.81
N LEU A 73 -5.54 2.74 5.98
CA LEU A 73 -4.45 3.65 6.34
C LEU A 73 -4.87 4.62 7.45
N GLU A 74 -6.12 5.11 7.46
CA GLU A 74 -6.68 5.88 8.57
C GLU A 74 -6.61 5.11 9.88
N LEU A 75 -7.09 3.85 9.87
CA LEU A 75 -7.09 2.98 11.04
C LEU A 75 -5.67 2.68 11.52
N LEU A 76 -4.77 2.33 10.61
CA LEU A 76 -3.37 2.06 10.91
C LEU A 76 -2.67 3.28 11.52
N ARG A 77 -2.85 4.47 10.94
CA ARG A 77 -2.26 5.71 11.47
C ARG A 77 -2.70 5.95 12.91
N GLY A 78 -3.99 5.79 13.20
CA GLY A 78 -4.50 5.93 14.57
C GLY A 78 -3.87 4.95 15.57
N LYS A 79 -3.63 3.70 15.15
CA LYS A 79 -2.95 2.68 15.97
C LYS A 79 -1.45 2.99 16.14
N LEU A 80 -0.78 3.44 15.09
CA LEU A 80 0.65 3.81 15.16
C LEU A 80 0.89 5.06 16.01
N ASP A 81 0.00 6.05 15.96
CA ASP A 81 0.06 7.22 16.84
C ASP A 81 -0.08 6.82 18.30
N GLN A 82 -0.97 5.88 18.62
CA GLN A 82 -1.10 5.34 19.98
C GLN A 82 0.15 4.55 20.40
N LEU A 83 0.70 3.74 19.52
CA LEU A 83 1.94 3.01 19.78
C LEU A 83 3.10 3.99 20.03
N GLY A 84 3.23 5.04 19.22
CA GLY A 84 4.23 6.10 19.38
C GLY A 84 4.15 6.82 20.71
N GLN A 85 2.92 7.09 21.21
CA GLN A 85 2.74 7.65 22.55
C GLN A 85 3.26 6.72 23.67
N LEU A 86 3.23 5.41 23.46
CA LEU A 86 3.69 4.42 24.45
C LEU A 86 5.21 4.18 24.37
N THR A 87 5.77 4.19 23.17
CA THR A 87 7.18 3.85 22.92
C THR A 87 8.10 5.07 22.88
N GLY A 88 7.57 6.25 22.57
CA GLY A 88 8.34 7.46 22.31
C GLY A 88 8.96 7.50 20.92
N GLU A 89 8.55 6.60 20.02
CA GLU A 89 9.03 6.49 18.64
C GLU A 89 8.03 7.11 17.66
N ASP A 90 8.54 7.62 16.53
CA ASP A 90 7.73 8.05 15.40
C ASP A 90 7.66 6.92 14.35
N TYR A 91 6.43 6.56 13.95
CA TYR A 91 6.18 5.53 12.96
C TYR A 91 5.72 6.15 11.64
N GLU A 92 6.36 5.76 10.55
CA GLU A 92 6.07 6.25 9.20
C GLU A 92 5.30 5.22 8.38
N VAL A 93 4.39 5.72 7.55
CA VAL A 93 3.65 4.94 6.56
C VAL A 93 3.92 5.50 5.18
N SER A 94 4.34 4.65 4.25
CA SER A 94 4.46 5.03 2.85
C SER A 94 3.70 4.06 1.95
N ILE A 95 3.42 4.50 0.74
CA ILE A 95 2.85 3.63 -0.29
C ILE A 95 3.64 3.75 -1.59
N ALA A 96 3.87 2.62 -2.24
CA ALA A 96 4.31 2.59 -3.62
C ALA A 96 3.10 2.76 -4.54
N THR A 97 3.18 3.69 -5.49
CA THR A 97 2.09 3.95 -6.43
C THR A 97 2.56 3.79 -7.87
N ALA A 98 1.68 3.29 -8.72
CA ALA A 98 1.94 3.32 -10.16
C ALA A 98 2.11 4.76 -10.65
N GLY A 99 2.97 4.97 -11.66
CA GLY A 99 3.10 6.25 -12.33
C GLY A 99 2.04 6.50 -13.42
N GLY A 100 1.23 5.47 -13.76
CA GLY A 100 0.22 5.53 -14.79
C GLY A 100 -1.16 5.97 -14.26
N TYR A 101 -1.85 6.81 -15.01
CA TYR A 101 -3.19 7.31 -14.65
C TYR A 101 -4.23 6.20 -14.50
N ASP A 102 -4.14 5.14 -15.26
CA ASP A 102 -5.03 3.98 -15.23
C ASP A 102 -5.08 3.29 -13.86
N LYS A 103 -3.96 3.26 -13.14
CA LYS A 103 -3.87 2.73 -11.78
C LYS A 103 -4.16 3.80 -10.72
N LEU A 104 -3.59 5.00 -10.91
CA LEU A 104 -3.80 6.11 -9.97
C LEU A 104 -5.29 6.49 -9.84
N SER A 105 -6.08 6.34 -10.90
CA SER A 105 -7.52 6.64 -10.86
C SER A 105 -8.34 5.70 -9.96
N ASN A 106 -7.78 4.55 -9.60
CA ASN A 106 -8.42 3.61 -8.67
C ASN A 106 -8.10 3.93 -7.20
N LEU A 107 -7.11 4.80 -6.94
CA LEU A 107 -6.77 5.21 -5.59
C LEU A 107 -7.63 6.39 -5.13
N ASN A 108 -8.11 6.33 -3.90
CA ASN A 108 -8.72 7.48 -3.24
C ASN A 108 -7.63 8.37 -2.63
N LEU A 109 -6.82 9.02 -3.48
CA LEU A 109 -5.69 9.84 -3.01
C LEU A 109 -6.08 10.89 -1.96
N PRO A 110 -7.19 11.65 -2.09
CA PRO A 110 -7.60 12.57 -1.04
C PRO A 110 -7.91 11.91 0.31
N GLY A 111 -8.34 10.65 0.30
CA GLY A 111 -8.60 9.87 1.51
C GLY A 111 -7.33 9.23 2.09
N ILE A 112 -6.30 9.04 1.28
CA ILE A 112 -5.02 8.44 1.66
C ILE A 112 -4.04 9.48 2.20
N ASP A 113 -3.93 10.63 1.54
CA ASP A 113 -2.93 11.68 1.78
C ASP A 113 -2.77 12.11 3.26
N PRO A 114 -3.85 12.21 4.07
CA PRO A 114 -3.71 12.57 5.48
C PRO A 114 -3.00 11.54 6.36
N TYR A 115 -2.85 10.30 5.90
CA TYR A 115 -2.43 9.15 6.70
C TYR A 115 -1.09 8.55 6.28
N VAL A 116 -0.49 9.05 5.19
CA VAL A 116 0.83 8.63 4.69
C VAL A 116 1.85 9.76 4.82
N ASP A 117 3.11 9.39 5.03
CA ASP A 117 4.21 10.34 5.16
C ASP A 117 4.84 10.66 3.80
N PHE A 118 4.88 9.69 2.89
CA PHE A 118 5.41 9.89 1.52
C PHE A 118 4.91 8.84 0.54
N TYR A 119 5.09 9.14 -0.74
CA TYR A 119 4.75 8.28 -1.87
C TYR A 119 6.01 7.86 -2.63
N ASN A 120 6.17 6.57 -2.86
CA ASN A 120 7.16 5.98 -3.74
C ASN A 120 6.55 5.80 -5.13
N VAL A 121 6.70 6.78 -6.02
CA VAL A 121 6.11 6.70 -7.36
C VAL A 121 6.94 5.79 -8.25
N MET A 122 6.36 4.67 -8.69
CA MET A 122 6.95 3.72 -9.63
C MET A 122 6.87 4.29 -11.06
N ALA A 123 7.73 5.24 -11.38
CA ALA A 123 7.81 5.89 -12.69
C ALA A 123 8.70 5.10 -13.66
N TYR A 124 8.50 3.78 -13.71
CA TYR A 124 9.25 2.82 -14.52
C TYR A 124 8.32 1.67 -14.94
N ASP A 125 8.85 0.72 -15.71
CA ASP A 125 8.11 -0.41 -16.26
C ASP A 125 6.88 0.02 -17.11
N PHE A 126 6.98 1.17 -17.79
CA PHE A 126 5.93 1.62 -18.71
C PHE A 126 5.90 0.83 -20.00
N HIS A 127 7.06 0.31 -20.42
CA HIS A 127 7.23 -0.56 -21.58
C HIS A 127 8.22 -1.68 -21.28
N GLY A 128 7.97 -2.87 -21.82
CA GLY A 128 8.83 -4.03 -21.57
C GLY A 128 8.59 -5.18 -22.56
N GLY A 129 9.14 -6.34 -22.25
CA GLY A 129 9.06 -7.53 -23.09
C GLY A 129 7.64 -8.13 -23.26
N TRP A 130 6.65 -7.62 -22.57
CA TRP A 130 5.22 -7.97 -22.69
C TRP A 130 4.52 -7.24 -23.84
N GLU A 131 5.16 -6.28 -24.49
CA GLU A 131 4.59 -5.49 -25.58
C GLU A 131 5.22 -5.81 -26.94
N SER A 132 4.45 -5.62 -28.00
CA SER A 132 4.91 -5.79 -29.37
C SER A 132 5.63 -4.57 -29.96
N GLN A 133 5.52 -3.42 -29.29
CA GLN A 133 6.16 -2.16 -29.68
C GLN A 133 7.13 -1.72 -28.58
N THR A 134 8.28 -1.18 -28.99
CA THR A 134 9.24 -0.61 -28.05
C THR A 134 8.83 0.80 -27.61
N GLY A 135 9.09 1.13 -26.34
CA GLY A 135 8.84 2.44 -25.75
C GLY A 135 9.85 2.75 -24.66
N HIS A 136 9.75 3.94 -24.08
CA HIS A 136 10.56 4.29 -22.93
C HIS A 136 10.06 3.56 -21.67
N GLN A 137 10.96 2.87 -20.97
CA GLN A 137 10.63 2.15 -19.75
C GLN A 137 10.23 3.08 -18.60
N SER A 138 10.76 4.29 -18.55
CA SER A 138 10.46 5.30 -17.54
C SER A 138 9.96 6.59 -18.16
N ALA A 139 9.32 7.43 -17.37
CA ALA A 139 8.89 8.77 -17.80
C ALA A 139 10.11 9.63 -18.17
N THR A 140 9.99 10.35 -19.27
CA THR A 140 11.01 11.28 -19.80
C THR A 140 10.52 12.71 -19.66
#